data_4d5dd3784faef281be10afb285a5a810
#
_entry.id   4d5dd3784faef281be10afb285a5a810
#
_cell.length_a   1.000
_cell.length_b   1.000
_cell.length_c   1.000
_cell.angle_alpha   90.00
_cell.angle_beta   90.00
_cell.angle_gamma   90.00
#
_symmetry.space_group_name_H-M   'P 1'
#
loop_
_entity.id
_entity.type
_entity.pdbx_description
1 polymer ?
#
loop_
_entity_poly.entity_id
_entity_poly.type
_entity_poly.pdbx_seq_one_letter_code
_entity_poly.pdbx_strand_id
1 'polypeptide(L)'
;LVSVTGCRQHTGTTDADTADLPPEAFMRISGTDLITSKGQKFFIKGTNLGNWLNPEGYMFGFNKTNSPGRINQMLCELVGPDFTAEFWKAFKDNYITRDDIRFIAATGANTIRLPFHYKLFTDEDYMGLTANQDGFARIDSVVGWCREAGLYLILDMHDAPGGQTGDNIDDSYGYPWLFESEASQQLFCNIWKKIAAYYKNEPVILGYELALSLIHISE
;
A
#
# COMPACT_ATOMS: atom_id res chain seq x y z
N LEU A 1 -8.22 47.42 5.21
CA LEU A 1 -6.80 47.10 5.47
C LEU A 1 -6.78 46.00 6.50
N VAL A 2 -6.72 44.72 6.05
CA VAL A 2 -6.41 43.59 6.90
C VAL A 2 -5.26 42.85 6.23
N SER A 3 -4.15 42.84 6.91
CA SER A 3 -2.90 42.18 6.54
C SER A 3 -3.04 40.71 6.72
N VAL A 4 -2.85 39.92 5.64
CA VAL A 4 -2.66 38.49 5.69
C VAL A 4 -1.15 38.22 5.67
N THR A 5 -0.62 37.85 6.83
CA THR A 5 0.77 37.41 6.92
C THR A 5 0.77 36.05 7.65
N GLY A 6 1.20 35.03 7.01
CA GLY A 6 1.34 33.72 7.64
C GLY A 6 1.56 32.56 6.74
N CYS A 7 2.26 32.69 5.61
CA CYS A 7 2.88 31.57 4.95
C CYS A 7 4.11 31.14 5.78
N ARG A 8 3.97 30.10 6.60
CA ARG A 8 5.14 29.42 7.16
C ARG A 8 5.82 28.69 6.02
N GLN A 9 6.90 29.27 5.53
CA GLN A 9 7.88 28.55 4.73
C GLN A 9 8.42 27.40 5.60
N HIS A 10 8.20 26.17 5.15
CA HIS A 10 9.02 25.06 5.60
C HIS A 10 10.45 25.36 5.16
N THR A 11 11.27 25.80 6.09
CA THR A 11 12.70 25.90 5.88
C THR A 11 13.21 24.49 5.63
N GLY A 12 13.62 24.27 4.39
CA GLY A 12 14.29 23.05 3.97
C GLY A 12 15.44 22.78 4.93
N THR A 13 15.41 21.61 5.55
CA THR A 13 16.61 20.97 6.02
C THR A 13 17.47 20.73 4.80
N THR A 14 18.64 21.33 4.84
CA THR A 14 19.73 21.20 3.89
C THR A 14 19.89 19.74 3.43
N ASP A 15 20.07 19.56 2.12
CA ASP A 15 20.57 18.33 1.48
C ASP A 15 21.82 17.83 2.21
N ALA A 16 21.63 17.11 3.29
CA ALA A 16 22.65 16.31 3.90
C ALA A 16 22.64 14.96 3.18
N ASP A 17 23.56 14.84 2.21
CA ASP A 17 24.16 13.61 1.69
C ASP A 17 23.28 12.35 1.85
N THR A 18 22.23 12.23 1.06
CA THR A 18 21.55 10.95 0.86
C THR A 18 22.31 10.16 -0.20
N ALA A 19 23.57 9.84 0.09
CA ALA A 19 24.29 8.86 -0.70
C ALA A 19 23.47 7.57 -0.74
N ASP A 20 23.31 7.01 -1.92
CA ASP A 20 22.59 5.73 -2.06
C ASP A 20 23.27 4.68 -1.18
N LEU A 21 22.48 3.90 -0.46
CA LEU A 21 22.99 2.79 0.33
C LEU A 21 23.70 1.79 -0.59
N PRO A 22 24.82 1.21 -0.14
CA PRO A 22 25.54 0.24 -0.96
C PRO A 22 24.67 -1.02 -1.18
N PRO A 23 24.79 -1.69 -2.33
CA PRO A 23 23.98 -2.89 -2.66
C PRO A 23 24.02 -3.97 -1.56
N GLU A 24 25.10 -4.05 -0.80
CA GLU A 24 25.28 -5.00 0.30
C GLU A 24 24.35 -4.74 1.49
N ALA A 25 23.78 -3.53 1.59
CA ALA A 25 22.80 -3.22 2.63
C ALA A 25 21.46 -3.91 2.41
N PHE A 26 21.20 -4.33 1.17
CA PHE A 26 19.92 -4.92 0.77
C PHE A 26 19.97 -6.45 0.73
N MET A 27 18.80 -7.03 0.79
CA MET A 27 18.64 -8.43 0.42
C MET A 27 18.90 -8.60 -1.08
N ARG A 28 19.50 -9.74 -1.47
CA ARG A 28 19.85 -10.01 -2.87
C ARG A 28 19.45 -11.41 -3.29
N ILE A 29 19.31 -11.61 -4.58
CA ILE A 29 19.09 -12.93 -5.18
C ILE A 29 20.44 -13.54 -5.57
N SER A 30 20.66 -14.79 -5.23
CA SER A 30 21.81 -15.59 -5.65
C SER A 30 21.32 -16.96 -6.14
N GLY A 31 21.29 -17.15 -7.45
CA GLY A 31 20.62 -18.31 -8.06
C GLY A 31 19.13 -18.30 -7.75
N THR A 32 18.66 -19.30 -7.03
CA THR A 32 17.25 -19.43 -6.59
C THR A 32 17.03 -18.98 -5.14
N ASP A 33 18.08 -18.49 -4.46
CA ASP A 33 18.03 -18.17 -3.05
C ASP A 33 17.94 -16.66 -2.81
N LEU A 34 17.16 -16.26 -1.82
CA LEU A 34 17.25 -14.94 -1.20
C LEU A 34 18.38 -14.95 -0.17
N ILE A 35 19.26 -13.96 -0.25
CA ILE A 35 20.42 -13.83 0.62
C ILE A 35 20.35 -12.49 1.37
N THR A 36 20.43 -12.54 2.69
CA THR A 36 20.47 -11.34 3.53
C THR A 36 21.72 -10.52 3.31
N SER A 37 21.74 -9.29 3.79
CA SER A 37 22.94 -8.42 3.82
C SER A 37 24.12 -9.08 4.54
N LYS A 38 23.88 -10.04 5.44
CA LYS A 38 24.88 -10.82 6.16
C LYS A 38 25.34 -12.08 5.43
N GLY A 39 24.87 -12.32 4.18
CA GLY A 39 25.25 -13.48 3.38
C GLY A 39 24.54 -14.79 3.72
N GLN A 40 23.49 -14.76 4.55
CA GLN A 40 22.73 -15.92 4.97
C GLN A 40 21.52 -16.16 4.06
N LYS A 41 21.16 -17.43 3.80
CA LYS A 41 19.92 -17.76 3.12
C LYS A 41 18.72 -17.29 3.94
N PHE A 42 17.74 -16.72 3.23
CA PHE A 42 16.52 -16.20 3.83
C PHE A 42 15.30 -16.93 3.25
N PHE A 43 14.45 -17.44 4.12
CA PHE A 43 13.17 -18.04 3.76
C PHE A 43 12.05 -17.16 4.26
N ILE A 44 11.19 -16.73 3.34
CA ILE A 44 10.02 -15.90 3.68
C ILE A 44 9.08 -16.71 4.55
N LYS A 45 8.79 -16.18 5.75
CA LYS A 45 7.77 -16.66 6.68
C LYS A 45 6.95 -15.46 7.08
N GLY A 46 5.74 -15.34 6.54
CA GLY A 46 5.00 -14.10 6.72
C GLY A 46 3.51 -14.24 6.60
N THR A 47 2.86 -13.10 6.67
CA THR A 47 1.42 -12.95 6.52
C THR A 47 1.08 -11.68 5.75
N ASN A 48 -0.16 -11.60 5.25
CA ASN A 48 -0.74 -10.42 4.64
C ASN A 48 -1.40 -9.52 5.69
N LEU A 49 -1.30 -8.22 5.49
CA LEU A 49 -2.14 -7.23 6.15
C LEU A 49 -3.37 -6.91 5.26
N GLY A 50 -4.14 -7.94 4.92
CA GLY A 50 -5.33 -7.83 4.06
C GLY A 50 -6.42 -6.95 4.68
N ASN A 51 -7.36 -6.52 3.84
CA ASN A 51 -8.53 -5.73 4.22
C ASN A 51 -8.25 -4.35 4.83
N TRP A 52 -7.03 -3.94 4.95
CA TRP A 52 -6.66 -2.67 5.60
C TRP A 52 -6.58 -1.50 4.61
N LEU A 53 -5.55 -1.49 3.76
CA LEU A 53 -5.38 -0.44 2.74
C LEU A 53 -5.98 -0.82 1.37
N ASN A 54 -6.60 -1.99 1.32
CA ASN A 54 -7.40 -2.50 0.23
C ASN A 54 -8.58 -3.30 0.80
N PRO A 55 -9.73 -2.66 1.09
CA PRO A 55 -10.90 -3.34 1.64
C PRO A 55 -11.50 -4.34 0.65
N GLU A 56 -11.79 -5.54 1.13
CA GLU A 56 -12.39 -6.61 0.35
C GLU A 56 -13.66 -7.10 1.03
N GLY A 57 -14.77 -7.14 0.29
CA GLY A 57 -16.09 -7.37 0.86
C GLY A 57 -16.22 -8.71 1.58
N TYR A 58 -15.61 -9.78 1.07
CA TYR A 58 -15.66 -11.08 1.74
C TYR A 58 -15.00 -11.07 3.13
N MET A 59 -14.00 -10.22 3.35
CA MET A 59 -13.37 -10.05 4.67
C MET A 59 -14.26 -9.27 5.65
N PHE A 60 -15.18 -8.45 5.12
CA PHE A 60 -16.27 -7.85 5.91
C PHE A 60 -17.48 -8.77 6.10
N GLY A 61 -17.49 -9.95 5.45
CA GLY A 61 -18.65 -10.85 5.45
C GLY A 61 -19.76 -10.42 4.49
N PHE A 62 -19.47 -9.56 3.51
CA PHE A 62 -20.45 -9.16 2.50
C PHE A 62 -20.54 -10.19 1.37
N ASN A 63 -21.76 -10.49 0.94
CA ASN A 63 -21.99 -11.52 -0.09
C ASN A 63 -21.96 -10.99 -1.53
N LYS A 64 -22.17 -9.69 -1.74
CA LYS A 64 -22.35 -9.10 -3.08
C LYS A 64 -21.52 -7.85 -3.34
N THR A 65 -21.00 -7.23 -2.30
CA THR A 65 -20.24 -5.98 -2.35
C THR A 65 -18.81 -6.29 -2.02
N ASN A 66 -17.97 -6.40 -3.03
CA ASN A 66 -16.59 -6.88 -2.85
C ASN A 66 -15.53 -5.80 -3.08
N SER A 67 -15.69 -4.92 -4.07
CA SER A 67 -14.66 -3.93 -4.35
C SER A 67 -14.67 -2.75 -3.37
N PRO A 68 -13.52 -2.10 -3.14
CA PRO A 68 -13.41 -0.95 -2.25
C PRO A 68 -14.40 0.17 -2.56
N GLY A 69 -14.57 0.53 -3.83
CA GLY A 69 -15.50 1.59 -4.24
C GLY A 69 -16.95 1.25 -3.94
N ARG A 70 -17.35 -0.01 -4.17
CA ARG A 70 -18.73 -0.47 -3.86
C ARG A 70 -18.99 -0.56 -2.35
N ILE A 71 -17.99 -0.95 -1.57
CA ILE A 71 -18.07 -0.94 -0.10
C ILE A 71 -18.29 0.50 0.39
N ASN A 72 -17.49 1.44 -0.12
CA ASN A 72 -17.64 2.86 0.21
C ASN A 72 -19.01 3.40 -0.16
N GLN A 73 -19.50 3.10 -1.37
CA GLN A 73 -20.85 3.49 -1.81
C GLN A 73 -21.93 2.95 -0.88
N MET A 74 -21.87 1.67 -0.55
CA MET A 74 -22.85 1.03 0.35
C MET A 74 -22.84 1.70 1.74
N LEU A 75 -21.67 2.00 2.29
CA LEU A 75 -21.57 2.70 3.58
C LEU A 75 -22.15 4.11 3.49
N CYS A 76 -21.89 4.85 2.40
CA CYS A 76 -22.48 6.17 2.19
C CYS A 76 -24.01 6.13 2.11
N GLU A 77 -24.58 5.09 1.49
CA GLU A 77 -26.03 4.88 1.42
C GLU A 77 -26.63 4.53 2.80
N LEU A 78 -25.90 3.82 3.64
CA LEU A 78 -26.37 3.39 4.96
C LEU A 78 -26.27 4.49 6.03
N VAL A 79 -25.17 5.21 6.09
CA VAL A 79 -24.87 6.12 7.20
C VAL A 79 -24.55 7.55 6.77
N GLY A 80 -24.53 7.82 5.47
CA GLY A 80 -24.15 9.12 4.89
C GLY A 80 -22.64 9.28 4.68
N PRO A 81 -22.23 10.21 3.80
CA PRO A 81 -20.82 10.38 3.41
C PRO A 81 -19.93 10.83 4.56
N ASP A 82 -20.41 11.72 5.45
CA ASP A 82 -19.60 12.25 6.54
C ASP A 82 -19.23 11.14 7.54
N PHE A 83 -20.22 10.36 8.00
CA PHE A 83 -19.96 9.21 8.88
C PHE A 83 -19.12 8.12 8.20
N THR A 84 -19.28 7.93 6.90
CA THR A 84 -18.44 7.00 6.13
C THR A 84 -16.98 7.46 6.13
N ALA A 85 -16.73 8.74 5.97
CA ALA A 85 -15.36 9.29 6.05
C ALA A 85 -14.76 9.12 7.44
N GLU A 86 -15.53 9.37 8.51
CA GLU A 86 -15.10 9.12 9.89
C GLU A 86 -14.82 7.65 10.15
N PHE A 87 -15.69 6.76 9.67
CA PHE A 87 -15.48 5.31 9.74
C PHE A 87 -14.17 4.89 9.08
N TRP A 88 -13.92 5.32 7.85
CA TRP A 88 -12.70 4.95 7.14
C TRP A 88 -11.44 5.49 7.81
N LYS A 89 -11.52 6.71 8.37
CA LYS A 89 -10.41 7.25 9.15
C LYS A 89 -10.13 6.36 10.37
N ALA A 90 -11.15 6.06 11.15
CA ALA A 90 -11.01 5.21 12.34
C ALA A 90 -10.55 3.80 11.96
N PHE A 91 -11.06 3.23 10.88
CA PHE A 91 -10.67 1.93 10.37
C PHE A 91 -9.18 1.90 10.02
N LYS A 92 -8.70 2.85 9.22
CA LYS A 92 -7.27 2.93 8.85
C LYS A 92 -6.36 3.14 10.05
N ASP A 93 -6.82 3.88 11.07
CA ASP A 93 -6.01 4.20 12.24
C ASP A 93 -5.94 3.06 13.26
N ASN A 94 -6.93 2.13 13.26
CA ASN A 94 -7.06 1.13 14.32
C ASN A 94 -7.07 -0.33 13.84
N TYR A 95 -7.27 -0.60 12.55
CA TYR A 95 -7.39 -1.98 12.04
C TYR A 95 -6.04 -2.70 12.06
N ILE A 96 -4.96 -2.04 11.66
CA ILE A 96 -3.58 -2.50 11.83
C ILE A 96 -2.81 -1.44 12.59
N THR A 97 -2.15 -1.85 13.65
CA THR A 97 -1.39 -1.01 14.56
C THR A 97 0.05 -1.51 14.72
N ARG A 98 0.87 -0.71 15.41
CA ARG A 98 2.24 -1.11 15.76
C ARG A 98 2.27 -2.39 16.61
N ASP A 99 1.28 -2.57 17.46
CA ASP A 99 1.22 -3.75 18.35
C ASP A 99 0.87 -5.03 17.58
N ASP A 100 0.06 -4.93 16.51
CA ASP A 100 -0.19 -6.05 15.61
C ASP A 100 1.10 -6.50 14.90
N ILE A 101 1.91 -5.55 14.43
CA ILE A 101 3.21 -5.85 13.82
C ILE A 101 4.15 -6.55 14.82
N ARG A 102 4.18 -6.11 16.06
CA ARG A 102 4.95 -6.74 17.13
C ARG A 102 4.45 -8.14 17.45
N PHE A 103 3.12 -8.32 17.48
CA PHE A 103 2.50 -9.62 17.67
C PHE A 103 2.88 -10.58 16.55
N ILE A 104 2.81 -10.16 15.29
CA ILE A 104 3.22 -10.95 14.13
C ILE A 104 4.69 -11.37 14.25
N ALA A 105 5.58 -10.45 14.59
CA ALA A 105 7.00 -10.77 14.80
C ALA A 105 7.19 -11.82 15.92
N ALA A 106 6.43 -11.70 17.00
CA ALA A 106 6.51 -12.65 18.13
C ALA A 106 6.08 -14.08 17.76
N THR A 107 5.31 -14.26 16.68
CA THR A 107 4.95 -15.60 16.16
C THR A 107 6.11 -16.31 15.43
N GLY A 108 7.22 -15.60 15.19
CA GLY A 108 8.36 -16.09 14.42
C GLY A 108 8.26 -15.80 12.91
N ALA A 109 7.31 -14.95 12.49
CA ALA A 109 7.31 -14.37 11.17
C ALA A 109 8.52 -13.45 10.95
N ASN A 110 8.95 -13.30 9.70
CA ASN A 110 10.05 -12.44 9.32
C ASN A 110 9.70 -11.48 8.18
N THR A 111 8.49 -11.60 7.62
CA THR A 111 8.06 -10.81 6.47
C THR A 111 6.57 -10.49 6.58
N ILE A 112 6.21 -9.30 6.17
CA ILE A 112 4.82 -8.85 6.00
C ILE A 112 4.63 -8.49 4.52
N ARG A 113 3.48 -8.86 3.94
CA ARG A 113 2.98 -8.34 2.67
C ARG A 113 1.90 -7.31 2.96
N LEU A 114 2.00 -6.14 2.35
CA LEU A 114 1.07 -5.03 2.51
C LEU A 114 0.32 -4.77 1.21
N PRO A 115 -0.90 -5.31 1.07
CA PRO A 115 -1.79 -4.96 -0.02
C PRO A 115 -2.28 -3.51 0.12
N PHE A 116 -2.25 -2.77 -0.99
CA PHE A 116 -2.78 -1.42 -1.05
C PHE A 116 -3.46 -1.14 -2.39
N HIS A 117 -4.39 -0.22 -2.38
CA HIS A 117 -5.07 0.28 -3.56
C HIS A 117 -4.31 1.46 -4.17
N TYR A 118 -4.22 1.54 -5.51
CA TYR A 118 -3.51 2.60 -6.22
C TYR A 118 -3.99 4.02 -5.87
N LYS A 119 -5.28 4.18 -5.52
CA LYS A 119 -5.88 5.47 -5.17
C LYS A 119 -5.26 6.15 -3.95
N LEU A 120 -4.56 5.41 -3.10
CA LEU A 120 -3.77 5.99 -2.01
C LEU A 120 -2.64 6.92 -2.50
N PHE A 121 -2.31 6.86 -3.80
CA PHE A 121 -1.26 7.66 -4.45
C PHE A 121 -1.77 8.61 -5.53
N THR A 122 -3.09 8.82 -5.60
CA THR A 122 -3.77 9.72 -6.54
C THR A 122 -4.58 10.77 -5.80
N ASP A 123 -5.18 11.69 -6.55
CA ASP A 123 -6.11 12.71 -6.01
C ASP A 123 -7.57 12.22 -5.99
N GLU A 124 -7.79 10.93 -6.29
CA GLU A 124 -9.13 10.34 -6.23
C GLU A 124 -9.55 10.09 -4.78
N ASP A 125 -10.84 10.29 -4.51
CA ASP A 125 -11.42 9.94 -3.22
C ASP A 125 -11.30 8.43 -2.97
N TYR A 126 -10.71 8.09 -1.82
CA TYR A 126 -10.54 6.71 -1.42
C TYR A 126 -10.58 6.55 0.09
N MET A 127 -11.50 5.74 0.59
CA MET A 127 -11.67 5.48 2.02
C MET A 127 -11.73 6.77 2.86
N GLY A 128 -12.52 7.76 2.40
CA GLY A 128 -12.65 9.05 3.07
C GLY A 128 -11.43 9.97 2.96
N LEU A 129 -10.47 9.64 2.08
CA LEU A 129 -9.32 10.49 1.78
C LEU A 129 -9.67 11.49 0.69
N THR A 130 -9.21 12.71 0.87
CA THR A 130 -9.35 13.78 -0.11
C THR A 130 -8.01 14.30 -0.65
N ALA A 131 -6.89 13.64 -0.31
CA ALA A 131 -5.56 14.07 -0.70
C ALA A 131 -4.59 12.90 -0.87
N ASN A 132 -3.77 12.98 -1.89
CA ASN A 132 -2.82 11.99 -2.42
C ASN A 132 -1.60 11.66 -1.55
N GLN A 133 -1.57 12.01 -0.28
CA GLN A 133 -0.37 11.89 0.56
C GLN A 133 -0.47 10.80 1.64
N ASP A 134 -1.64 10.23 1.84
CA ASP A 134 -1.83 9.25 2.92
C ASP A 134 -1.11 7.93 2.64
N GLY A 135 -0.94 7.56 1.38
CA GLY A 135 -0.25 6.34 0.99
C GLY A 135 1.18 6.27 1.54
N PHE A 136 1.98 7.30 1.31
CA PHE A 136 3.35 7.35 1.83
C PHE A 136 3.37 7.40 3.36
N ALA A 137 2.56 8.24 4.00
CA ALA A 137 2.52 8.34 5.45
C ALA A 137 2.14 7.01 6.13
N ARG A 138 1.20 6.25 5.52
CA ARG A 138 0.81 4.93 6.01
C ARG A 138 1.91 3.90 5.82
N ILE A 139 2.52 3.85 4.65
CA ILE A 139 3.63 2.91 4.38
C ILE A 139 4.84 3.26 5.25
N ASP A 140 5.17 4.52 5.45
CA ASP A 140 6.25 4.97 6.35
C ASP A 140 6.05 4.46 7.78
N SER A 141 4.80 4.51 8.25
CA SER A 141 4.46 3.95 9.57
C SER A 141 4.74 2.45 9.62
N VAL A 142 4.30 1.69 8.62
CA VAL A 142 4.54 0.23 8.54
C VAL A 142 6.02 -0.08 8.42
N VAL A 143 6.76 0.64 7.58
CA VAL A 143 8.22 0.51 7.44
C VAL A 143 8.90 0.72 8.79
N GLY A 144 8.51 1.77 9.52
CA GLY A 144 9.04 2.05 10.85
C GLY A 144 8.75 0.90 11.83
N TRP A 145 7.51 0.40 11.87
CA TRP A 145 7.12 -0.71 12.74
C TRP A 145 7.82 -2.02 12.37
N CYS A 146 7.95 -2.30 11.08
CA CYS A 146 8.69 -3.48 10.60
C CYS A 146 10.17 -3.41 10.98
N ARG A 147 10.80 -2.23 10.81
CA ARG A 147 12.21 -2.01 11.21
C ARG A 147 12.42 -2.27 12.69
N GLU A 148 11.54 -1.75 13.54
CA GLU A 148 11.61 -1.97 14.99
C GLU A 148 11.39 -3.42 15.39
N ALA A 149 10.51 -4.13 14.69
CA ALA A 149 10.19 -5.53 14.95
C ALA A 149 11.14 -6.52 14.26
N GLY A 150 12.08 -6.05 13.42
CA GLY A 150 12.99 -6.90 12.67
C GLY A 150 12.35 -7.69 11.53
N LEU A 151 11.26 -7.16 10.95
CA LEU A 151 10.53 -7.74 9.82
C LEU A 151 10.91 -7.06 8.52
N TYR A 152 10.79 -7.81 7.41
CA TYR A 152 10.83 -7.26 6.06
C TYR A 152 9.41 -6.99 5.54
N LEU A 153 9.31 -6.08 4.56
CA LEU A 153 8.04 -5.64 3.97
C LEU A 153 8.03 -5.90 2.46
N ILE A 154 6.94 -6.47 1.95
CA ILE A 154 6.63 -6.56 0.53
C ILE A 154 5.46 -5.62 0.27
N LEU A 155 5.63 -4.66 -0.64
CA LEU A 155 4.58 -3.76 -1.08
C LEU A 155 3.85 -4.38 -2.27
N ASP A 156 2.52 -4.48 -2.18
CA ASP A 156 1.66 -5.09 -3.19
C ASP A 156 0.59 -4.09 -3.64
N MET A 157 0.68 -3.62 -4.91
CA MET A 157 -0.43 -2.90 -5.50
C MET A 157 -1.53 -3.90 -5.86
N HIS A 158 -2.42 -4.13 -4.91
CA HIS A 158 -3.45 -5.14 -5.00
C HIS A 158 -4.54 -4.79 -5.99
N ASP A 159 -4.93 -3.51 -6.03
CA ASP A 159 -5.85 -2.94 -7.01
C ASP A 159 -5.13 -1.87 -7.83
N ALA A 160 -5.00 -2.14 -9.13
CA ALA A 160 -4.29 -1.31 -10.09
C ALA A 160 -5.23 -0.34 -10.82
N PRO A 161 -4.71 0.77 -11.40
CA PRO A 161 -5.50 1.71 -12.18
C PRO A 161 -6.28 1.02 -13.31
N GLY A 162 -7.58 1.23 -13.35
CA GLY A 162 -8.49 0.62 -14.31
C GLY A 162 -8.90 -0.81 -13.99
N GLY A 163 -8.36 -1.40 -12.90
CA GLY A 163 -8.58 -2.78 -12.53
C GLY A 163 -7.85 -3.78 -13.41
N GLN A 164 -7.45 -4.89 -12.84
CA GLN A 164 -6.70 -5.94 -13.54
C GLN A 164 -7.46 -7.26 -13.65
N THR A 165 -8.52 -7.48 -12.87
CA THR A 165 -9.23 -8.77 -12.87
C THR A 165 -10.45 -8.79 -13.77
N GLY A 166 -11.11 -7.65 -13.97
CA GLY A 166 -12.41 -7.58 -14.64
C GLY A 166 -13.58 -8.07 -13.78
N ASP A 167 -13.33 -8.47 -12.54
CA ASP A 167 -14.33 -8.92 -11.58
C ASP A 167 -14.69 -7.80 -10.58
N ASN A 168 -15.66 -8.07 -9.70
CA ASN A 168 -16.12 -7.11 -8.72
C ASN A 168 -15.25 -7.03 -7.45
N ILE A 169 -14.10 -7.68 -7.44
CA ILE A 169 -13.15 -7.64 -6.32
C ILE A 169 -12.26 -6.40 -6.37
N ASP A 170 -11.94 -5.95 -7.57
CA ASP A 170 -11.28 -4.67 -7.81
C ASP A 170 -12.30 -3.64 -8.37
N ASP A 171 -11.91 -2.40 -8.51
CA ASP A 171 -12.77 -1.34 -9.04
C ASP A 171 -12.80 -1.32 -10.59
N SER A 172 -12.69 -2.47 -11.25
CA SER A 172 -12.56 -2.61 -12.71
C SER A 172 -13.85 -2.37 -13.51
N TYR A 173 -14.99 -2.27 -12.86
CA TYR A 173 -16.30 -2.12 -13.53
C TYR A 173 -16.62 -3.23 -14.55
N GLY A 174 -16.14 -4.45 -14.31
CA GLY A 174 -16.42 -5.63 -15.12
C GLY A 174 -15.49 -5.84 -16.31
N TYR A 175 -14.40 -5.06 -16.43
CA TYR A 175 -13.42 -5.21 -17.50
C TYR A 175 -12.00 -4.82 -17.02
N PRO A 176 -10.94 -5.59 -17.33
CA PRO A 176 -9.58 -5.33 -16.86
C PRO A 176 -8.89 -4.23 -17.68
N TRP A 177 -9.31 -2.98 -17.48
CA TRP A 177 -8.85 -1.82 -18.25
C TRP A 177 -7.35 -1.54 -18.13
N LEU A 178 -6.68 -2.05 -17.10
CA LEU A 178 -5.22 -1.93 -16.99
C LEU A 178 -4.49 -2.39 -18.26
N PHE A 179 -4.98 -3.45 -18.92
CA PHE A 179 -4.31 -4.03 -20.07
C PHE A 179 -4.68 -3.36 -21.41
N GLU A 180 -5.77 -2.62 -21.44
CA GLU A 180 -6.30 -2.00 -22.66
C GLU A 180 -6.11 -0.47 -22.67
N SER A 181 -6.07 0.16 -21.49
CA SER A 181 -5.99 1.61 -21.35
C SER A 181 -4.56 2.09 -21.18
N GLU A 182 -4.02 2.81 -22.18
CA GLU A 182 -2.70 3.45 -22.09
C GLU A 182 -2.62 4.41 -20.90
N ALA A 183 -3.71 5.13 -20.60
CA ALA A 183 -3.77 6.02 -19.44
C ALA A 183 -3.63 5.26 -18.11
N SER A 184 -4.29 4.12 -17.96
CA SER A 184 -4.18 3.25 -16.78
C SER A 184 -2.78 2.68 -16.63
N GLN A 185 -2.18 2.21 -17.72
CA GLN A 185 -0.80 1.70 -17.74
C GLN A 185 0.21 2.79 -17.37
N GLN A 186 0.04 4.00 -17.90
CA GLN A 186 0.92 5.11 -17.59
C GLN A 186 0.79 5.53 -16.13
N LEU A 187 -0.42 5.59 -15.58
CA LEU A 187 -0.67 5.89 -14.17
C LEU A 187 -0.04 4.82 -13.26
N PHE A 188 -0.25 3.55 -13.59
CA PHE A 188 0.36 2.41 -12.89
C PHE A 188 1.88 2.53 -12.82
N CYS A 189 2.53 2.74 -13.97
CA CYS A 189 3.98 2.92 -14.05
C CYS A 189 4.46 4.14 -13.26
N ASN A 190 3.71 5.24 -13.31
CA ASN A 190 4.09 6.48 -12.61
C ASN A 190 4.02 6.32 -11.09
N ILE A 191 2.99 5.62 -10.58
CA ILE A 191 2.87 5.34 -9.14
C ILE A 191 4.04 4.48 -8.69
N TRP A 192 4.34 3.38 -9.40
CA TRP A 192 5.47 2.52 -9.04
C TRP A 192 6.82 3.22 -9.11
N LYS A 193 7.03 4.09 -10.10
CA LYS A 193 8.24 4.92 -10.17
C LYS A 193 8.38 5.85 -8.96
N LYS A 194 7.27 6.47 -8.51
CA LYS A 194 7.26 7.30 -7.30
C LYS A 194 7.59 6.49 -6.05
N ILE A 195 6.96 5.34 -5.87
CA ILE A 195 7.18 4.45 -4.72
C ILE A 195 8.62 3.96 -4.71
N ALA A 196 9.13 3.45 -5.82
CA ALA A 196 10.49 2.93 -5.93
C ALA A 196 11.55 4.02 -5.70
N ALA A 197 11.33 5.24 -6.21
CA ALA A 197 12.23 6.36 -5.98
C ALA A 197 12.23 6.81 -4.52
N TYR A 198 11.07 6.83 -3.86
CA TYR A 198 10.92 7.22 -2.47
C TYR A 198 11.62 6.23 -1.53
N TYR A 199 11.43 4.92 -1.76
CA TYR A 199 11.97 3.86 -0.91
C TYR A 199 13.28 3.25 -1.43
N LYS A 200 13.99 3.88 -2.37
CA LYS A 200 15.22 3.33 -2.96
C LYS A 200 16.31 2.99 -1.94
N ASN A 201 16.35 3.70 -0.81
CA ASN A 201 17.30 3.52 0.27
C ASN A 201 16.69 2.84 1.52
N GLU A 202 15.59 2.10 1.37
CA GLU A 202 14.90 1.45 2.48
C GLU A 202 15.09 -0.09 2.46
N PRO A 203 16.08 -0.62 3.19
CA PRO A 203 16.38 -2.06 3.17
C PRO A 203 15.36 -2.94 3.87
N VAL A 204 14.38 -2.36 4.60
CA VAL A 204 13.24 -3.09 5.15
C VAL A 204 12.33 -3.58 4.03
N ILE A 205 12.25 -2.87 2.90
CA ILE A 205 11.46 -3.31 1.76
C ILE A 205 12.20 -4.42 1.03
N LEU A 206 11.64 -5.62 1.12
CA LEU A 206 12.16 -6.83 0.48
C LEU A 206 11.90 -6.85 -1.02
N GLY A 207 10.74 -6.32 -1.44
CA GLY A 207 10.34 -6.34 -2.83
C GLY A 207 9.03 -5.64 -3.10
N TYR A 208 8.70 -5.56 -4.39
CA TYR A 208 7.48 -4.98 -4.92
C TYR A 208 6.73 -6.03 -5.70
N GLU A 209 5.49 -6.28 -5.33
CA GLU A 209 4.52 -7.04 -6.13
C GLU A 209 3.74 -6.05 -6.97
N LEU A 210 4.02 -6.05 -8.27
CA LEU A 210 3.57 -4.98 -9.15
C LEU A 210 2.05 -4.95 -9.31
N ALA A 211 1.42 -6.12 -9.42
CA ALA A 211 -0.03 -6.28 -9.46
C ALA A 211 -0.41 -7.65 -8.93
N LEU A 212 -1.60 -7.77 -8.34
CA LEU A 212 -2.15 -9.06 -7.95
C LEU A 212 -2.24 -9.99 -9.15
N SER A 213 -1.95 -11.27 -8.92
CA SER A 213 -1.96 -12.31 -9.96
C SER A 213 -3.28 -12.43 -10.70
N LEU A 214 -3.20 -12.61 -12.02
CA LEU A 214 -4.32 -12.74 -12.96
C LEU A 214 -4.96 -14.14 -13.00
N ILE A 215 -4.64 -15.03 -12.06
CA ILE A 215 -5.11 -16.43 -12.08
C ILE A 215 -6.64 -16.59 -12.01
N HIS A 216 -7.38 -15.53 -11.76
CA HIS A 216 -8.84 -15.53 -11.72
C HIS A 216 -9.51 -14.97 -12.98
N ILE A 217 -8.82 -14.87 -14.11
CA ILE A 217 -9.51 -14.76 -15.40
C ILE A 217 -10.15 -16.13 -15.64
N SER A 218 -11.37 -16.29 -15.15
CA SER A 218 -12.19 -17.48 -15.43
C SER A 218 -12.37 -17.59 -16.93
N GLU A 219 -12.13 -18.79 -17.44
CA GLU A 219 -12.46 -19.23 -18.78
C GLU A 219 -13.91 -18.93 -19.20
#